data_439af372319d656f8e3ad11afe5bae3a
#
_entry.id   439af372319d656f8e3ad11afe5bae3a
#
_cell.length_a   1.000
_cell.length_b   1.000
_cell.length_c   1.000
_cell.angle_alpha   90.00
_cell.angle_beta   90.00
_cell.angle_gamma   90.00
#
_symmetry.space_group_name_H-M   'P 1'
#
loop_
_entity.id
_entity.type
_entity.pdbx_description
1 polymer ?
#
loop_
_entity_poly.entity_id
_entity_poly.type
_entity_poly.pdbx_seq_one_letter_code
_entity_poly.pdbx_strand_id
1 'polypeptide(L)'
;MDRKAFVLFVLLLVVVSGVWCATVGYVYGNQVSSVDFDAPPKVGTKFVDANNNVLIVAKSLEKTVVFDRISTYSPVEEGSPLIDKGRDHSVFARVSIANALVGYSVSTVLHPIRPIVLAGFTYSTKRLFVSAGLEADVILSNLWDSSFTFIEDGGVLGWCTLGAFILPSFSFACSYGVAYRHYIGPFRWELGLSWLRGTGSLLYKTPYIGLGVSL
;
A
#
# COMPACT_ATOMS: atom_id res chain seq x y z
N MET A 1 -6.05 -5.15 -39.05
CA MET A 1 -7.05 -5.30 -37.96
C MET A 1 -8.39 -4.88 -38.57
N ASP A 2 -9.35 -5.79 -38.56
CA ASP A 2 -10.65 -5.52 -39.18
C ASP A 2 -11.37 -4.39 -38.43
N ARG A 3 -11.98 -3.46 -39.20
CA ARG A 3 -12.65 -2.27 -38.64
C ARG A 3 -13.74 -2.65 -37.62
N LYS A 4 -14.38 -3.82 -37.82
CA LYS A 4 -15.37 -4.38 -36.88
C LYS A 4 -14.74 -4.84 -35.56
N ALA A 5 -13.54 -5.45 -35.62
CA ALA A 5 -12.80 -5.87 -34.42
C ALA A 5 -12.31 -4.67 -33.60
N PHE A 6 -11.93 -3.58 -34.27
CA PHE A 6 -11.55 -2.33 -33.61
C PHE A 6 -12.72 -1.67 -32.88
N VAL A 7 -13.89 -1.58 -33.56
CA VAL A 7 -15.12 -1.03 -32.96
C VAL A 7 -15.59 -1.90 -31.76
N LEU A 8 -15.51 -3.22 -31.90
CA LEU A 8 -15.85 -4.16 -30.81
C LEU A 8 -14.90 -4.02 -29.63
N PHE A 9 -13.60 -3.84 -29.89
CA PHE A 9 -12.58 -3.63 -28.84
C PHE A 9 -12.77 -2.29 -28.12
N VAL A 10 -13.10 -1.23 -28.85
CA VAL A 10 -13.42 0.08 -28.26
C VAL A 10 -14.73 0.03 -27.48
N LEU A 11 -15.76 -0.67 -27.98
CA LEU A 11 -17.00 -0.92 -27.26
C LEU A 11 -16.79 -1.76 -25.99
N LEU A 12 -15.93 -2.77 -26.03
CA LEU A 12 -15.55 -3.58 -24.88
C LEU A 12 -14.80 -2.74 -23.84
N LEU A 13 -13.89 -1.86 -24.28
CA LEU A 13 -13.20 -0.90 -23.40
C LEU A 13 -14.19 0.09 -22.76
N VAL A 14 -15.18 0.57 -23.48
CA VAL A 14 -16.21 1.48 -22.95
C VAL A 14 -17.17 0.75 -21.99
N VAL A 15 -17.51 -0.52 -22.27
CA VAL A 15 -18.36 -1.33 -21.38
C VAL A 15 -17.62 -1.75 -20.10
N VAL A 16 -16.30 -1.99 -20.19
CA VAL A 16 -15.46 -2.28 -19.01
C VAL A 16 -15.21 -1.02 -18.18
N SER A 17 -15.30 0.18 -18.75
CA SER A 17 -15.22 1.45 -18.01
C SER A 17 -16.54 1.90 -17.37
N GLY A 18 -17.65 1.17 -17.59
CA GLY A 18 -18.93 1.38 -16.93
C GLY A 18 -18.96 0.81 -15.50
N VAL A 19 -17.89 0.99 -14.74
CA VAL A 19 -17.83 0.62 -13.33
C VAL A 19 -18.50 1.72 -12.52
N TRP A 20 -19.54 1.34 -11.83
CA TRP A 20 -20.36 2.02 -10.86
C TRP A 20 -19.62 3.10 -10.09
N CYS A 21 -19.95 4.36 -10.37
CA CYS A 21 -19.40 5.51 -9.69
C CYS A 21 -20.21 5.74 -8.40
N ALA A 22 -19.75 5.20 -7.28
CA ALA A 22 -20.10 5.80 -6.00
C ALA A 22 -19.48 7.20 -5.95
N THR A 23 -20.06 8.09 -5.17
CA THR A 23 -19.56 9.45 -5.01
C THR A 23 -19.04 9.66 -3.59
N VAL A 24 -18.13 10.59 -3.44
CA VAL A 24 -17.70 11.09 -2.13
C VAL A 24 -18.89 11.78 -1.47
N GLY A 25 -19.33 11.28 -0.32
CA GLY A 25 -20.43 11.88 0.43
C GLY A 25 -19.95 12.99 1.36
N TYR A 26 -19.12 12.65 2.34
CA TYR A 26 -18.59 13.60 3.31
C TYR A 26 -17.09 13.45 3.48
N VAL A 27 -16.42 14.59 3.64
CA VAL A 27 -14.99 14.64 3.96
C VAL A 27 -14.85 15.19 5.38
N TYR A 28 -14.27 14.41 6.28
CA TYR A 28 -14.02 14.81 7.65
C TYR A 28 -12.56 14.51 8.02
N GLY A 29 -11.75 15.56 8.04
CA GLY A 29 -10.31 15.42 8.22
C GLY A 29 -9.71 14.52 7.15
N ASN A 30 -9.08 13.44 7.57
CA ASN A 30 -8.48 12.44 6.68
C ASN A 30 -9.43 11.27 6.32
N GLN A 31 -10.64 11.28 6.83
CA GLN A 31 -11.64 10.27 6.51
C GLN A 31 -12.63 10.80 5.46
N VAL A 32 -12.96 9.92 4.55
CA VAL A 32 -13.93 10.17 3.50
C VAL A 32 -15.03 9.13 3.65
N SER A 33 -16.27 9.52 3.52
CA SER A 33 -17.39 8.60 3.54
C SER A 33 -18.22 8.67 2.27
N SER A 34 -18.85 7.56 1.91
CA SER A 34 -19.84 7.49 0.83
C SER A 34 -21.01 6.63 1.27
N VAL A 35 -22.20 6.95 0.78
CA VAL A 35 -23.45 6.23 1.07
C VAL A 35 -24.10 5.63 -0.19
N ASP A 36 -23.50 5.83 -1.36
CA ASP A 36 -24.09 5.52 -2.66
C ASP A 36 -23.70 4.15 -3.21
N PHE A 37 -23.30 3.22 -2.36
CA PHE A 37 -22.97 1.86 -2.80
C PHE A 37 -24.19 0.96 -2.79
N ASP A 38 -24.49 0.34 -3.92
CA ASP A 38 -25.53 -0.71 -4.02
C ASP A 38 -25.16 -1.95 -3.19
N ALA A 39 -23.87 -2.27 -3.17
CA ALA A 39 -23.29 -3.31 -2.32
C ALA A 39 -22.01 -2.78 -1.67
N PRO A 40 -21.88 -2.85 -0.34
CA PRO A 40 -20.73 -2.30 0.37
C PRO A 40 -19.44 -3.01 -0.08
N PRO A 41 -18.42 -2.25 -0.53
CA PRO A 41 -17.14 -2.81 -0.95
C PRO A 41 -16.39 -3.44 0.24
N LYS A 42 -15.52 -4.38 -0.07
CA LYS A 42 -14.71 -5.06 0.96
C LYS A 42 -13.66 -4.12 1.52
N VAL A 43 -13.40 -4.21 2.82
CA VAL A 43 -12.29 -3.51 3.46
C VAL A 43 -10.97 -3.84 2.73
N GLY A 44 -10.13 -2.82 2.52
CA GLY A 44 -8.90 -2.92 1.75
C GLY A 44 -9.05 -2.75 0.23
N THR A 45 -10.28 -2.51 -0.27
CA THR A 45 -10.48 -2.13 -1.68
C THR A 45 -10.02 -0.68 -1.89
N LYS A 46 -9.30 -0.46 -2.98
CA LYS A 46 -8.78 0.84 -3.38
C LYS A 46 -9.75 1.54 -4.33
N PHE A 47 -10.00 2.80 -4.07
CA PHE A 47 -10.73 3.72 -4.93
C PHE A 47 -9.86 4.90 -5.31
N VAL A 48 -10.15 5.49 -6.45
CA VAL A 48 -9.51 6.72 -6.91
C VAL A 48 -10.61 7.71 -7.28
N ASP A 49 -10.49 8.95 -6.79
CA ASP A 49 -11.41 10.02 -7.14
C ASP A 49 -11.01 10.73 -8.45
N ALA A 50 -11.79 11.72 -8.87
CA ALA A 50 -11.52 12.49 -10.09
C ALA A 50 -10.20 13.27 -10.06
N ASN A 51 -9.70 13.57 -8.87
CA ASN A 51 -8.46 14.31 -8.62
C ASN A 51 -7.24 13.37 -8.43
N ASN A 52 -7.40 12.07 -8.72
CA ASN A 52 -6.40 11.02 -8.52
C ASN A 52 -5.98 10.81 -7.06
N ASN A 53 -6.80 11.22 -6.09
CA ASN A 53 -6.57 10.86 -4.70
C ASN A 53 -6.85 9.37 -4.51
N VAL A 54 -6.00 8.71 -3.73
CA VAL A 54 -6.12 7.28 -3.44
C VAL A 54 -6.80 7.10 -2.08
N LEU A 55 -7.93 6.41 -2.09
CA LEU A 55 -8.76 6.11 -0.94
C LEU A 55 -8.83 4.60 -0.75
N ILE A 56 -8.68 4.11 0.48
CA ILE A 56 -8.83 2.68 0.79
C ILE A 56 -9.99 2.49 1.75
N VAL A 57 -10.83 1.52 1.48
CA VAL A 57 -11.94 1.16 2.37
C VAL A 57 -11.38 0.70 3.72
N ALA A 58 -11.56 1.52 4.73
CA ALA A 58 -11.16 1.23 6.10
C ALA A 58 -12.27 0.50 6.85
N LYS A 59 -13.54 0.89 6.60
CA LYS A 59 -14.71 0.29 7.24
C LYS A 59 -15.86 0.25 6.26
N SER A 60 -16.54 -0.88 6.19
CA SER A 60 -17.71 -1.09 5.35
C SER A 60 -18.90 -1.44 6.22
N LEU A 61 -19.92 -0.61 6.21
CA LEU A 61 -21.19 -0.76 6.92
C LEU A 61 -22.30 -0.93 5.88
N GLU A 62 -23.49 -1.38 6.30
CA GLU A 62 -24.58 -1.63 5.36
C GLU A 62 -24.95 -0.47 4.44
N LYS A 63 -24.84 0.77 4.94
CA LYS A 63 -25.22 2.00 4.21
C LYS A 63 -24.12 3.04 4.13
N THR A 64 -22.97 2.79 4.75
CA THR A 64 -21.91 3.78 4.80
C THR A 64 -20.55 3.10 4.67
N VAL A 65 -19.76 3.59 3.75
CA VAL A 65 -18.38 3.15 3.57
C VAL A 65 -17.47 4.28 4.03
N VAL A 66 -16.53 3.95 4.89
CA VAL A 66 -15.52 4.89 5.38
C VAL A 66 -14.19 4.53 4.73
N PHE A 67 -13.53 5.53 4.18
CA PHE A 67 -12.24 5.41 3.52
C PHE A 67 -11.18 6.11 4.33
N ASP A 68 -10.00 5.50 4.39
CA ASP A 68 -8.76 6.17 4.75
C ASP A 68 -8.16 6.79 3.49
N ARG A 69 -7.79 8.05 3.58
CA ARG A 69 -7.09 8.77 2.53
C ARG A 69 -5.61 8.39 2.57
N ILE A 70 -5.13 7.73 1.54
CA ILE A 70 -3.74 7.24 1.47
C ILE A 70 -2.83 8.26 0.82
N SER A 71 -3.32 8.90 -0.24
CA SER A 71 -2.53 9.88 -0.98
C SER A 71 -3.45 10.93 -1.56
N THR A 72 -3.05 12.18 -1.43
CA THR A 72 -3.79 13.30 -2.00
C THR A 72 -2.86 14.18 -2.83
N TYR A 73 -3.29 14.42 -4.06
CA TYR A 73 -2.70 15.46 -4.91
C TYR A 73 -3.42 16.80 -4.75
N SER A 74 -4.67 16.75 -4.33
CA SER A 74 -5.58 17.87 -4.20
C SER A 74 -6.64 17.54 -3.16
N PRO A 75 -7.35 18.55 -2.64
CA PRO A 75 -8.47 18.30 -1.74
C PRO A 75 -9.46 17.29 -2.33
N VAL A 76 -9.94 16.38 -1.51
CA VAL A 76 -11.04 15.48 -1.87
C VAL A 76 -12.32 16.29 -1.86
N GLU A 77 -13.05 16.30 -2.96
CA GLU A 77 -14.28 17.09 -3.11
C GLU A 77 -15.53 16.21 -2.91
N GLU A 78 -16.50 16.70 -2.15
CA GLU A 78 -17.81 16.08 -2.02
C GLU A 78 -18.50 15.99 -3.38
N GLY A 79 -19.15 14.88 -3.68
CA GLY A 79 -19.75 14.60 -4.98
C GLY A 79 -18.76 14.10 -6.04
N SER A 80 -17.45 14.03 -5.75
CA SER A 80 -16.46 13.47 -6.67
C SER A 80 -16.72 11.99 -6.92
N PRO A 81 -16.69 11.51 -8.19
CA PRO A 81 -16.90 10.11 -8.52
C PRO A 81 -15.74 9.26 -7.99
N LEU A 82 -16.06 8.08 -7.46
CA LEU A 82 -15.12 7.09 -6.96
C LEU A 82 -15.01 5.92 -7.93
N ILE A 83 -13.81 5.66 -8.43
CA ILE A 83 -13.53 4.57 -9.36
C ILE A 83 -12.91 3.42 -8.57
N ASP A 84 -13.56 2.26 -8.58
CA ASP A 84 -13.03 1.03 -7.99
C ASP A 84 -11.79 0.54 -8.76
N LYS A 85 -10.69 0.34 -8.05
CA LYS A 85 -9.42 -0.21 -8.56
C LYS A 85 -9.11 -1.60 -8.02
N GLY A 86 -10.05 -2.21 -7.33
CA GLY A 86 -9.85 -3.49 -6.70
C GLY A 86 -8.99 -3.42 -5.44
N ARG A 87 -8.33 -4.52 -5.10
CA ARG A 87 -7.45 -4.54 -3.94
C ARG A 87 -6.17 -3.78 -4.22
N ASP A 88 -5.72 -3.02 -3.22
CA ASP A 88 -4.44 -2.33 -3.32
C ASP A 88 -3.28 -3.33 -3.26
N HIS A 89 -2.47 -3.34 -4.31
CA HIS A 89 -1.25 -4.11 -4.42
C HIS A 89 -0.08 -3.16 -4.45
N SER A 90 1.00 -3.49 -3.80
CA SER A 90 2.19 -2.66 -3.80
C SER A 90 3.43 -3.48 -4.07
N VAL A 91 4.28 -2.99 -4.97
CA VAL A 91 5.64 -3.47 -5.18
C VAL A 91 6.59 -2.40 -4.68
N PHE A 92 7.62 -2.81 -3.96
CA PHE A 92 8.59 -1.86 -3.40
C PHE A 92 9.99 -2.46 -3.31
N ALA A 93 10.97 -1.58 -3.22
CA ALA A 93 12.35 -1.91 -2.93
C ALA A 93 12.82 -1.16 -1.69
N ARG A 94 13.62 -1.81 -0.86
CA ARG A 94 14.28 -1.23 0.32
C ARG A 94 15.78 -1.46 0.20
N VAL A 95 16.56 -0.39 0.28
CA VAL A 95 18.01 -0.45 0.15
C VAL A 95 18.66 0.13 1.39
N SER A 96 19.63 -0.57 1.93
CA SER A 96 20.48 -0.16 3.03
C SER A 96 21.95 -0.39 2.70
N ILE A 97 22.83 -0.02 3.60
CA ILE A 97 24.26 -0.33 3.47
C ILE A 97 24.57 -1.83 3.60
N ALA A 98 23.67 -2.62 4.18
CA ALA A 98 23.85 -4.05 4.43
C ALA A 98 23.10 -4.97 3.46
N ASN A 99 21.99 -4.50 2.90
CA ASN A 99 21.13 -5.33 2.06
C ASN A 99 20.29 -4.51 1.06
N ALA A 100 19.82 -5.20 0.02
CA ALA A 100 18.75 -4.75 -0.85
C ALA A 100 17.63 -5.79 -0.82
N LEU A 101 16.40 -5.32 -0.62
CA LEU A 101 15.19 -6.13 -0.54
C LEU A 101 14.19 -5.61 -1.57
N VAL A 102 13.47 -6.53 -2.20
CA VAL A 102 12.29 -6.24 -3.00
C VAL A 102 11.11 -6.89 -2.29
N GLY A 103 10.00 -6.20 -2.23
CA GLY A 103 8.82 -6.67 -1.54
C GLY A 103 7.54 -6.49 -2.35
N TYR A 104 6.56 -7.29 -1.98
CA TYR A 104 5.20 -7.22 -2.48
C TYR A 104 4.26 -7.28 -1.28
N SER A 105 3.29 -6.41 -1.25
CA SER A 105 2.21 -6.43 -0.26
C SER A 105 0.85 -6.26 -0.90
N VAL A 106 -0.19 -6.75 -0.23
CA VAL A 106 -1.57 -6.67 -0.70
C VAL A 106 -2.49 -6.28 0.45
N SER A 107 -3.40 -5.34 0.20
CA SER A 107 -4.46 -5.02 1.14
C SER A 107 -5.44 -6.18 1.29
N THR A 108 -5.86 -6.42 2.54
CA THR A 108 -6.82 -7.47 2.88
C THR A 108 -7.94 -6.90 3.74
N VAL A 109 -8.85 -7.76 4.15
CA VAL A 109 -9.92 -7.42 5.11
C VAL A 109 -9.39 -7.05 6.51
N LEU A 110 -8.09 -7.25 6.75
CA LEU A 110 -7.43 -6.91 8.02
C LEU A 110 -6.78 -5.52 7.99
N HIS A 111 -7.13 -4.67 7.01
CA HIS A 111 -6.61 -3.30 6.96
C HIS A 111 -6.63 -2.62 8.36
N PRO A 112 -5.54 -1.94 8.79
CA PRO A 112 -4.35 -1.55 8.05
C PRO A 112 -3.23 -2.62 7.98
N ILE A 113 -3.49 -3.84 8.44
CA ILE A 113 -2.52 -4.94 8.39
C ILE A 113 -2.53 -5.60 7.00
N ARG A 114 -1.36 -5.75 6.41
CA ARG A 114 -1.16 -6.31 5.06
C ARG A 114 -0.19 -7.49 5.09
N PRO A 115 -0.48 -8.60 4.42
CA PRO A 115 0.52 -9.61 4.11
C PRO A 115 1.64 -9.02 3.25
N ILE A 116 2.87 -9.43 3.54
CA ILE A 116 4.06 -8.99 2.84
C ILE A 116 4.96 -10.19 2.52
N VAL A 117 5.56 -10.17 1.34
CA VAL A 117 6.64 -11.07 0.96
C VAL A 117 7.86 -10.23 0.60
N LEU A 118 9.02 -10.63 1.09
CA LEU A 118 10.30 -9.98 0.84
C LEU A 118 11.28 -10.99 0.24
N ALA A 119 12.02 -10.55 -0.75
CA ALA A 119 13.19 -11.25 -1.27
C ALA A 119 14.35 -10.27 -1.38
N GLY A 120 15.58 -10.71 -1.14
CA GLY A 120 16.70 -9.80 -1.24
C GLY A 120 18.03 -10.44 -0.95
N PHE A 121 19.04 -9.59 -0.97
CA PHE A 121 20.41 -9.99 -0.89
C PHE A 121 21.16 -9.16 0.15
N THR A 122 22.01 -9.83 0.96
CA THR A 122 22.88 -9.17 1.93
C THR A 122 24.30 -9.01 1.34
N TYR A 123 24.85 -7.79 1.34
CA TYR A 123 26.11 -7.52 0.66
C TYR A 123 27.31 -8.16 1.33
N SER A 124 27.42 -8.03 2.65
CA SER A 124 28.59 -8.49 3.41
C SER A 124 28.72 -10.02 3.43
N THR A 125 27.60 -10.72 3.59
CA THR A 125 27.60 -12.20 3.67
C THR A 125 27.21 -12.89 2.38
N LYS A 126 26.88 -12.11 1.33
CA LYS A 126 26.48 -12.62 0.01
C LYS A 126 25.36 -13.66 0.10
N ARG A 127 24.37 -13.43 0.98
CA ARG A 127 23.26 -14.34 1.22
C ARG A 127 22.00 -13.87 0.55
N LEU A 128 21.31 -14.80 -0.10
CA LEU A 128 19.96 -14.59 -0.59
C LEU A 128 18.95 -14.86 0.53
N PHE A 129 18.04 -13.93 0.74
CA PHE A 129 17.01 -13.97 1.78
C PHE A 129 15.61 -13.96 1.17
N VAL A 130 14.73 -14.80 1.67
CA VAL A 130 13.29 -14.79 1.33
C VAL A 130 12.49 -14.91 2.61
N SER A 131 11.45 -14.10 2.74
CA SER A 131 10.56 -14.14 3.91
C SER A 131 9.15 -13.71 3.57
N ALA A 132 8.23 -14.09 4.45
CA ALA A 132 6.84 -13.65 4.43
C ALA A 132 6.40 -13.22 5.83
N GLY A 133 5.44 -12.33 5.91
CA GLY A 133 4.93 -11.83 7.17
C GLY A 133 3.88 -10.76 7.01
N LEU A 134 3.89 -9.81 7.92
CA LEU A 134 2.89 -8.75 7.98
C LEU A 134 3.56 -7.38 8.02
N GLU A 135 2.94 -6.40 7.41
CA GLU A 135 3.20 -4.98 7.63
C GLU A 135 1.91 -4.29 8.11
N ALA A 136 2.07 -3.24 8.91
CA ALA A 136 0.97 -2.36 9.31
C ALA A 136 1.38 -0.91 9.07
N ASP A 137 0.46 -0.13 8.53
CA ASP A 137 0.67 1.26 8.17
C ASP A 137 -0.36 2.12 8.88
N VAL A 138 0.09 2.97 9.80
CA VAL A 138 -0.76 3.90 10.52
C VAL A 138 -0.54 5.30 9.97
N ILE A 139 -1.54 5.82 9.28
CA ILE A 139 -1.50 7.15 8.69
C ILE A 139 -1.57 8.19 9.82
N LEU A 140 -0.62 9.11 9.85
CA LEU A 140 -0.47 10.06 10.97
C LEU A 140 -1.63 11.04 11.05
N SER A 141 -2.22 11.43 9.92
CA SER A 141 -3.38 12.32 9.91
C SER A 141 -4.65 11.68 10.52
N ASN A 142 -4.71 10.35 10.62
CA ASN A 142 -5.77 9.69 11.39
C ASN A 142 -5.60 9.84 12.91
N LEU A 143 -4.40 10.24 13.35
CA LEU A 143 -4.07 10.40 14.78
C LEU A 143 -4.04 11.87 15.20
N TRP A 144 -3.72 12.76 14.28
CA TRP A 144 -3.57 14.18 14.52
C TRP A 144 -4.19 15.02 13.41
N ASP A 145 -5.07 15.91 13.79
CA ASP A 145 -5.54 16.99 12.91
C ASP A 145 -4.41 18.01 12.76
N SER A 146 -3.71 17.97 11.64
CA SER A 146 -2.54 18.80 11.38
C SER A 146 -2.59 19.35 9.96
N SER A 147 -2.37 20.64 9.84
CA SER A 147 -2.25 21.33 8.55
C SER A 147 -0.86 21.16 7.88
N PHE A 148 0.01 20.33 8.44
CA PHE A 148 1.30 20.03 7.80
C PHE A 148 1.12 18.92 6.77
N THR A 149 1.34 19.23 5.49
CA THR A 149 1.28 18.27 4.36
C THR A 149 2.15 17.03 4.57
N PHE A 150 3.27 17.16 5.28
CA PHE A 150 4.14 16.05 5.66
C PHE A 150 3.44 15.02 6.56
N ILE A 151 2.46 15.42 7.35
CA ILE A 151 1.67 14.55 8.23
C ILE A 151 0.44 14.02 7.49
N GLU A 152 -0.14 14.79 6.59
CA GLU A 152 -1.35 14.40 5.85
C GLU A 152 -1.15 13.17 4.98
N ASP A 153 -0.04 13.10 4.24
CA ASP A 153 0.25 12.00 3.31
C ASP A 153 1.29 11.02 3.87
N GLY A 154 1.58 11.15 5.17
CA GLY A 154 2.58 10.35 5.86
C GLY A 154 2.01 9.37 6.86
N GLY A 155 2.72 8.27 7.07
CA GLY A 155 2.36 7.24 8.01
C GLY A 155 3.57 6.60 8.69
N VAL A 156 3.32 5.95 9.82
CA VAL A 156 4.29 5.10 10.49
C VAL A 156 4.03 3.66 10.07
N LEU A 157 5.03 3.07 9.44
CA LEU A 157 5.03 1.68 9.02
C LEU A 157 5.78 0.82 10.03
N GLY A 158 5.19 -0.30 10.40
CA GLY A 158 5.85 -1.40 11.08
C GLY A 158 5.73 -2.69 10.29
N TRP A 159 6.75 -3.55 10.30
CA TRP A 159 6.65 -4.88 9.70
C TRP A 159 7.42 -5.92 10.49
N CYS A 160 7.00 -7.17 10.33
CA CYS A 160 7.70 -8.34 10.83
C CYS A 160 7.53 -9.50 9.85
N THR A 161 8.61 -10.14 9.46
CA THR A 161 8.61 -11.29 8.56
C THR A 161 9.48 -12.41 9.09
N LEU A 162 9.08 -13.64 8.81
CA LEU A 162 9.84 -14.85 9.06
C LEU A 162 10.23 -15.48 7.72
N GLY A 163 11.43 -16.01 7.64
CA GLY A 163 11.94 -16.57 6.40
C GLY A 163 13.26 -17.31 6.57
N ALA A 164 14.04 -17.33 5.52
CA ALA A 164 15.33 -17.99 5.53
C ALA A 164 16.34 -17.33 4.59
N PHE A 165 17.60 -17.47 4.91
CA PHE A 165 18.68 -17.39 3.95
C PHE A 165 18.71 -18.71 3.18
N ILE A 166 18.72 -18.63 1.85
CA ILE A 166 18.71 -19.80 0.97
C ILE A 166 20.10 -20.12 0.37
N LEU A 167 20.93 -19.11 0.23
CA LEU A 167 22.28 -19.24 -0.33
C LEU A 167 23.28 -18.49 0.56
N PRO A 168 24.54 -18.97 0.68
CA PRO A 168 25.07 -20.26 0.19
C PRO A 168 24.62 -21.45 1.04
N SER A 169 24.08 -21.23 2.23
CA SER A 169 23.56 -22.25 3.13
C SER A 169 22.21 -21.85 3.69
N PHE A 170 21.36 -22.83 3.90
CA PHE A 170 20.06 -22.62 4.51
C PHE A 170 20.19 -22.27 6.00
N SER A 171 19.52 -21.21 6.41
CA SER A 171 19.35 -20.86 7.82
C SER A 171 18.12 -20.00 8.03
N PHE A 172 17.36 -20.23 9.09
CA PHE A 172 16.21 -19.41 9.42
C PHE A 172 16.62 -17.96 9.71
N ALA A 173 15.74 -17.05 9.34
CA ALA A 173 15.94 -15.64 9.56
C ALA A 173 14.60 -14.93 9.83
N CYS A 174 14.68 -13.80 10.53
CA CYS A 174 13.55 -12.88 10.63
C CYS A 174 14.01 -11.47 10.25
N SER A 175 13.08 -10.72 9.65
CA SER A 175 13.27 -9.29 9.39
C SER A 175 12.13 -8.51 10.00
N TYR A 176 12.44 -7.41 10.65
CA TYR A 176 11.45 -6.51 11.21
C TYR A 176 11.98 -5.07 11.14
N GLY A 177 11.08 -4.11 11.27
CA GLY A 177 11.50 -2.72 11.23
C GLY A 177 10.37 -1.74 11.41
N VAL A 178 10.76 -0.47 11.44
CA VAL A 178 9.86 0.67 11.50
C VAL A 178 10.35 1.74 10.52
N ALA A 179 9.42 2.45 9.92
CA ALA A 179 9.72 3.54 9.00
C ALA A 179 8.68 4.64 9.07
N TYR A 180 9.07 5.82 8.68
CA TYR A 180 8.16 6.78 8.14
C TYR A 180 7.94 6.46 6.66
N ARG A 181 6.69 6.45 6.22
CA ARG A 181 6.26 6.27 4.83
C ARG A 181 5.49 7.49 4.39
N HIS A 182 5.77 7.97 3.19
CA HIS A 182 5.04 9.08 2.60
C HIS A 182 4.55 8.69 1.21
N TYR A 183 3.33 9.08 0.88
CA TYR A 183 2.69 8.78 -0.39
C TYR A 183 2.68 10.02 -1.29
N ILE A 184 2.91 9.79 -2.57
CA ILE A 184 2.79 10.79 -3.64
C ILE A 184 2.04 10.10 -4.78
N GLY A 185 0.73 10.15 -4.74
CA GLY A 185 -0.12 9.39 -5.65
C GLY A 185 0.12 7.88 -5.54
N PRO A 186 0.36 7.18 -6.66
CA PRO A 186 0.64 5.75 -6.63
C PRO A 186 2.04 5.44 -6.09
N PHE A 187 2.91 6.43 -5.99
CA PHE A 187 4.27 6.26 -5.49
C PHE A 187 4.34 6.42 -3.98
N ARG A 188 5.28 5.73 -3.38
CA ARG A 188 5.62 5.89 -1.97
C ARG A 188 7.11 5.86 -1.76
N TRP A 189 7.59 6.60 -0.79
CA TRP A 189 8.94 6.47 -0.29
C TRP A 189 8.93 6.17 1.21
N GLU A 190 9.98 5.54 1.68
CA GLU A 190 10.14 5.12 3.07
C GLU A 190 11.52 5.52 3.56
N LEU A 191 11.59 5.96 4.80
CA LEU A 191 12.83 6.18 5.53
C LEU A 191 12.72 5.49 6.88
N GLY A 192 13.59 4.52 7.17
CA GLY A 192 13.41 3.72 8.37
C GLY A 192 14.63 2.98 8.85
N LEU A 193 14.38 2.18 9.87
CA LEU A 193 15.34 1.26 10.48
C LEU A 193 14.87 -0.17 10.27
N SER A 194 15.75 -1.03 9.83
CA SER A 194 15.50 -2.46 9.66
C SER A 194 16.45 -3.30 10.49
N TRP A 195 15.95 -4.41 10.96
CA TRP A 195 16.70 -5.46 11.64
C TRP A 195 16.54 -6.75 10.88
N LEU A 196 17.65 -7.39 10.53
CA LEU A 196 17.67 -8.70 9.91
C LEU A 196 18.50 -9.63 10.80
N ARG A 197 17.87 -10.64 11.35
CA ARG A 197 18.46 -11.61 12.27
C ARG A 197 18.39 -13.02 11.69
N GLY A 198 19.51 -13.73 11.68
CA GLY A 198 19.57 -15.16 11.35
C GLY A 198 19.87 -16.02 12.58
N THR A 199 19.69 -17.34 12.46
CA THR A 199 20.16 -18.30 13.44
C THR A 199 21.69 -18.28 13.46
N GLY A 200 22.28 -17.94 14.59
CA GLY A 200 23.74 -17.86 14.71
C GLY A 200 24.30 -16.43 14.85
N SER A 201 23.51 -15.47 15.34
CA SER A 201 23.94 -14.12 15.77
C SER A 201 24.17 -13.04 14.70
N LEU A 202 23.81 -13.24 13.45
CA LEU A 202 23.84 -12.17 12.47
C LEU A 202 22.69 -11.18 12.70
N LEU A 203 22.99 -10.06 13.34
CA LEU A 203 22.07 -8.94 13.49
C LEU A 203 22.56 -7.79 12.64
N TYR A 204 21.85 -7.52 11.54
CA TYR A 204 22.03 -6.28 10.81
C TYR A 204 20.98 -5.28 11.31
N LYS A 205 21.45 -4.20 11.91
CA LYS A 205 20.63 -3.04 12.22
C LYS A 205 21.07 -1.91 11.32
N THR A 206 20.23 -1.55 10.37
CA THR A 206 20.61 -0.57 9.34
C THR A 206 19.50 0.42 9.05
N PRO A 207 19.82 1.69 8.88
CA PRO A 207 18.91 2.61 8.21
C PRO A 207 18.72 2.16 6.75
N TYR A 208 17.54 2.43 6.20
CA TYR A 208 17.22 2.12 4.82
C TYR A 208 16.36 3.22 4.20
N ILE A 209 16.41 3.27 2.88
CA ILE A 209 15.50 4.04 2.05
C ILE A 209 14.69 3.05 1.23
N GLY A 210 13.39 3.26 1.15
CA GLY A 210 12.48 2.47 0.33
C GLY A 210 11.78 3.32 -0.71
N LEU A 211 11.50 2.70 -1.85
CA LEU A 211 10.66 3.26 -2.92
C LEU A 211 9.65 2.19 -3.33
N GLY A 212 8.43 2.58 -3.62
CA GLY A 212 7.41 1.63 -4.05
C GLY A 212 6.32 2.29 -4.91
N VAL A 213 5.52 1.44 -5.50
CA VAL A 213 4.37 1.81 -6.31
C VAL A 213 3.17 0.95 -5.93
N SER A 214 2.01 1.59 -5.81
CA SER A 214 0.70 0.95 -5.68
C SER A 214 0.15 0.68 -7.08
N LEU A 215 -0.26 -0.57 -7.33
CA LEU A 215 -0.75 -1.07 -8.62
C LEU A 215 -2.27 -1.19 -8.62
#